data_5b9804c61dcde0ab30d86381ac938485
#
_entry.id   5b9804c61dcde0ab30d86381ac938485
#
_cell.length_a   1.000
_cell.length_b   1.000
_cell.length_c   1.000
_cell.angle_alpha   90.00
_cell.angle_beta   90.00
_cell.angle_gamma   90.00
#
_symmetry.space_group_name_H-M   'P 1'
#
loop_
_entity.id
_entity.type
_entity.pdbx_description
1 polymer ?
#
loop_
_entity_poly.entity_id
_entity_poly.type
_entity_poly.pdbx_seq_one_letter_code
_entity_poly.pdbx_strand_id
1 'polypeptide(L)'
;FDQGQSTGFVSELLHRAGQQAGEILKKIDHTPLGAVVLARDELFTGRDPNLLLVEPHTLLITGLYAAADRDADTWGCALLFTQDRQVQITGLAEDGCTPYAASCRAAGLDTAIQKDVWHPLADTGQVIRDVEREGLRAMMAADKLEKRLRRHWNEATFAEWVLVTEQVDDLLTQSSRLRFWRDCLWDAVEVVDRRRGEIRDRAINQWLLTETMKALRQMSHPRIQKLVERLDEQSADWLTFLDSLATPLAEWQVRLV
;
A
#
# COMPACT_ATOMS: atom_id res chain seq x y z
N PHE A 1 -8.75 -1.62 -34.32
CA PHE A 1 -10.15 -1.26 -34.02
C PHE A 1 -10.69 -0.53 -35.21
N ASP A 2 -11.71 -1.10 -35.82
CA ASP A 2 -12.35 -0.53 -37.02
C ASP A 2 -13.05 0.76 -36.62
N GLN A 3 -12.87 1.80 -37.45
CA GLN A 3 -13.26 3.19 -37.16
C GLN A 3 -14.79 3.43 -37.20
N GLY A 4 -15.59 2.58 -36.62
CA GLY A 4 -17.04 2.71 -36.70
C GLY A 4 -17.80 2.42 -35.40
N GLN A 5 -17.13 2.00 -34.33
CA GLN A 5 -17.87 1.62 -33.12
C GLN A 5 -17.91 2.78 -32.12
N SER A 6 -19.13 3.18 -31.76
CA SER A 6 -19.33 4.24 -30.78
C SER A 6 -18.86 3.80 -29.37
N THR A 7 -18.42 4.76 -28.56
CA THR A 7 -18.09 4.52 -27.14
C THR A 7 -19.23 3.83 -26.39
N GLY A 8 -20.48 4.05 -26.77
CA GLY A 8 -21.66 3.39 -26.25
C GLY A 8 -21.69 1.88 -26.52
N PHE A 9 -21.29 1.46 -27.72
CA PHE A 9 -21.23 0.03 -28.06
C PHE A 9 -20.14 -0.69 -27.24
N VAL A 10 -18.96 -0.10 -27.08
CA VAL A 10 -17.87 -0.66 -26.27
C VAL A 10 -18.32 -0.77 -24.81
N SER A 11 -18.96 0.26 -24.27
CA SER A 11 -19.50 0.26 -22.91
C SER A 11 -20.55 -0.85 -22.70
N GLU A 12 -21.47 -1.01 -23.65
CA GLU A 12 -22.49 -2.08 -23.59
C GLU A 12 -21.86 -3.47 -23.69
N LEU A 13 -20.86 -3.65 -24.54
CA LEU A 13 -20.13 -4.93 -24.65
C LEU A 13 -19.42 -5.28 -23.35
N LEU A 14 -18.73 -4.32 -22.72
CA LEU A 14 -18.08 -4.52 -21.42
C LEU A 14 -19.08 -4.82 -20.31
N HIS A 15 -20.23 -4.13 -20.30
CA HIS A 15 -21.29 -4.40 -19.33
C HIS A 15 -21.86 -5.84 -19.46
N ARG A 16 -22.15 -6.28 -20.69
CA ARG A 16 -22.59 -7.66 -20.95
C ARG A 16 -21.53 -8.70 -20.58
N ALA A 17 -20.26 -8.43 -20.91
CA ALA A 17 -19.15 -9.30 -20.54
C ALA A 17 -19.02 -9.41 -19.02
N GLY A 18 -19.16 -8.29 -18.30
CA GLY A 18 -19.17 -8.25 -16.84
C GLY A 18 -20.32 -9.05 -16.22
N GLN A 19 -21.52 -8.92 -16.76
CA GLN A 19 -22.66 -9.72 -16.33
C GLN A 19 -22.43 -11.23 -16.55
N GLN A 20 -21.92 -11.62 -17.71
CA GLN A 20 -21.60 -13.02 -18.00
C GLN A 20 -20.51 -13.55 -17.09
N ALA A 21 -19.46 -12.78 -16.82
CA ALA A 21 -18.42 -13.13 -15.87
C ALA A 21 -18.99 -13.34 -14.46
N GLY A 22 -19.90 -12.47 -14.01
CA GLY A 22 -20.60 -12.62 -12.74
C GLY A 22 -21.40 -13.93 -12.64
N GLU A 23 -22.10 -14.30 -13.71
CA GLU A 23 -22.84 -15.58 -13.76
C GLU A 23 -21.90 -16.80 -13.78
N ILE A 24 -20.73 -16.69 -14.39
CA ILE A 24 -19.70 -17.75 -14.35
C ILE A 24 -19.14 -17.88 -12.93
N LEU A 25 -18.79 -16.77 -12.30
CA LEU A 25 -18.27 -16.77 -10.93
C LEU A 25 -19.24 -17.40 -9.93
N LYS A 26 -20.55 -17.19 -10.09
CA LYS A 26 -21.56 -17.84 -9.25
C LYS A 26 -21.60 -19.36 -9.38
N LYS A 27 -21.15 -19.92 -10.52
CA LYS A 27 -21.17 -21.35 -10.82
C LYS A 27 -19.87 -22.07 -10.50
N ILE A 28 -18.81 -21.32 -10.17
CA ILE A 28 -17.53 -21.92 -9.79
C ILE A 28 -17.70 -22.63 -8.45
N ASP A 29 -17.35 -23.91 -8.42
CA ASP A 29 -17.23 -24.67 -7.17
C ASP A 29 -15.94 -24.26 -6.46
N HIS A 30 -16.07 -23.63 -5.31
CA HIS A 30 -14.96 -23.20 -4.47
C HIS A 30 -14.56 -24.24 -3.42
N THR A 31 -15.32 -25.32 -3.28
CA THR A 31 -15.04 -26.38 -2.30
C THR A 31 -13.60 -26.93 -2.38
N PRO A 32 -12.97 -27.08 -3.57
CA PRO A 32 -11.60 -27.56 -3.67
C PRO A 32 -10.54 -26.59 -3.07
N LEU A 33 -10.88 -25.32 -2.83
CA LEU A 33 -9.95 -24.38 -2.23
C LEU A 33 -9.64 -24.72 -0.78
N GLY A 34 -10.60 -25.30 -0.05
CA GLY A 34 -10.46 -25.59 1.37
C GLY A 34 -10.25 -24.32 2.22
N ALA A 35 -9.31 -24.38 3.12
CA ALA A 35 -8.94 -23.26 4.00
C ALA A 35 -7.95 -22.33 3.30
N VAL A 36 -8.30 -21.06 3.14
CA VAL A 36 -7.52 -20.07 2.36
C VAL A 36 -7.35 -18.75 3.08
N VAL A 37 -6.28 -18.05 2.74
CA VAL A 37 -6.12 -16.62 2.99
C VAL A 37 -6.63 -15.88 1.78
N LEU A 38 -7.45 -14.84 1.97
CA LEU A 38 -7.96 -14.00 0.89
C LEU A 38 -7.32 -12.61 0.95
N ALA A 39 -6.94 -12.10 -0.20
CA ALA A 39 -6.67 -10.68 -0.38
C ALA A 39 -7.99 -9.96 -0.70
N ARG A 40 -8.22 -8.79 -0.09
CA ARG A 40 -9.37 -7.94 -0.38
C ARG A 40 -8.95 -6.53 -0.73
N ASP A 41 -9.64 -5.96 -1.70
CA ASP A 41 -9.37 -4.62 -2.22
C ASP A 41 -10.63 -4.03 -2.88
N GLU A 42 -10.66 -2.74 -3.14
CA GLU A 42 -11.70 -2.06 -3.89
C GLU A 42 -11.19 -1.65 -5.27
N LEU A 43 -11.97 -2.03 -6.29
CA LEU A 43 -11.83 -1.53 -7.65
C LEU A 43 -12.93 -0.51 -7.93
N PHE A 44 -12.58 0.67 -8.42
CA PHE A 44 -13.57 1.70 -8.72
C PHE A 44 -13.94 1.74 -10.19
N THR A 45 -15.24 1.64 -10.48
CA THR A 45 -15.80 1.92 -11.79
C THR A 45 -16.48 3.29 -11.75
N GLY A 46 -15.75 4.33 -12.11
CA GLY A 46 -16.20 5.70 -11.89
C GLY A 46 -16.14 6.05 -10.39
N ARG A 47 -17.32 6.15 -9.75
CA ARG A 47 -17.43 6.41 -8.30
C ARG A 47 -17.90 5.20 -7.51
N ASP A 48 -18.34 4.16 -8.20
CA ASP A 48 -18.94 3.00 -7.58
C ASP A 48 -17.87 1.97 -7.23
N PRO A 49 -17.78 1.53 -5.97
CA PRO A 49 -16.81 0.52 -5.56
C PRO A 49 -17.26 -0.87 -6.03
N ASN A 50 -16.29 -1.66 -6.45
CA ASN A 50 -16.44 -3.10 -6.65
C ASN A 50 -15.55 -3.79 -5.63
N LEU A 51 -16.13 -4.53 -4.71
CA LEU A 51 -15.42 -5.25 -3.67
C LEU A 51 -14.85 -6.53 -4.27
N LEU A 52 -13.56 -6.68 -4.17
CA LEU A 52 -12.80 -7.80 -4.73
C LEU A 52 -12.24 -8.68 -3.61
N LEU A 53 -12.46 -9.99 -3.73
CA LEU A 53 -11.85 -11.02 -2.90
C LEU A 53 -11.12 -12.02 -3.80
N VAL A 54 -9.82 -12.18 -3.59
CA VAL A 54 -8.95 -13.03 -4.40
C VAL A 54 -8.21 -14.01 -3.50
N GLU A 55 -8.16 -15.26 -3.89
CA GLU A 55 -7.23 -16.22 -3.31
C GLU A 55 -5.87 -16.02 -4.00
N PRO A 56 -4.85 -15.47 -3.29
CA PRO A 56 -3.63 -15.01 -3.94
C PRO A 56 -2.75 -16.14 -4.48
N HIS A 57 -2.99 -17.37 -4.04
CA HIS A 57 -2.25 -18.55 -4.47
C HIS A 57 -2.60 -18.97 -5.90
N THR A 58 -3.86 -19.11 -6.17
CA THR A 58 -4.36 -19.53 -7.49
C THR A 58 -4.75 -18.34 -8.37
N LEU A 59 -4.77 -17.12 -7.79
CA LEU A 59 -5.34 -15.91 -8.37
C LEU A 59 -6.84 -16.05 -8.71
N LEU A 60 -7.53 -16.99 -8.04
CA LEU A 60 -8.94 -17.16 -8.21
C LEU A 60 -9.69 -16.02 -7.52
N ILE A 61 -10.54 -15.33 -8.28
CA ILE A 61 -11.49 -14.36 -7.74
C ILE A 61 -12.60 -15.15 -7.05
N THR A 62 -12.62 -15.12 -5.71
CA THR A 62 -13.64 -15.78 -4.90
C THR A 62 -14.87 -14.90 -4.71
N GLY A 63 -14.72 -13.58 -4.82
CA GLY A 63 -15.79 -12.60 -4.75
C GLY A 63 -15.51 -11.36 -5.59
N LEU A 64 -16.55 -10.92 -6.32
CA LEU A 64 -16.55 -9.64 -7.01
C LEU A 64 -17.96 -9.07 -6.90
N TYR A 65 -18.11 -7.99 -6.13
CA TYR A 65 -19.42 -7.45 -5.76
C TYR A 65 -19.47 -5.97 -6.08
N ALA A 66 -20.36 -5.59 -7.02
CA ALA A 66 -20.70 -4.18 -7.20
C ALA A 66 -21.44 -3.68 -5.96
N ALA A 67 -21.00 -2.60 -5.36
CA ALA A 67 -21.54 -2.07 -4.13
C ALA A 67 -21.90 -0.57 -4.27
N ALA A 68 -22.84 -0.10 -3.46
CA ALA A 68 -23.19 1.31 -3.41
C ALA A 68 -22.16 2.11 -2.58
N ASP A 69 -21.58 1.45 -1.60
CA ASP A 69 -20.51 1.99 -0.76
C ASP A 69 -19.55 0.87 -0.31
N ARG A 70 -18.61 1.21 0.58
CA ARG A 70 -17.57 0.33 1.08
C ARG A 70 -17.51 0.29 2.59
N ASP A 71 -18.65 0.45 3.24
CA ASP A 71 -18.76 0.39 4.69
C ASP A 71 -18.55 -1.02 5.26
N ALA A 72 -18.58 -1.11 6.58
CA ALA A 72 -18.34 -2.37 7.28
C ALA A 72 -19.43 -3.42 7.00
N ASP A 73 -20.67 -3.00 6.85
CA ASP A 73 -21.81 -3.91 6.62
C ASP A 73 -21.75 -4.46 5.20
N THR A 74 -21.45 -3.62 4.21
CA THR A 74 -21.28 -4.02 2.81
C THR A 74 -20.14 -5.04 2.65
N TRP A 75 -18.98 -4.79 3.27
CA TRP A 75 -17.88 -5.75 3.30
C TRP A 75 -18.23 -7.02 4.10
N GLY A 76 -18.98 -6.87 5.20
CA GLY A 76 -19.48 -8.02 5.98
C GLY A 76 -20.36 -8.94 5.12
N CYS A 77 -21.27 -8.37 4.35
CA CYS A 77 -22.08 -9.14 3.38
C CYS A 77 -21.22 -9.83 2.32
N ALA A 78 -20.22 -9.16 1.76
CA ALA A 78 -19.31 -9.75 0.77
C ALA A 78 -18.55 -10.96 1.33
N LEU A 79 -18.08 -10.87 2.57
CA LEU A 79 -17.43 -11.99 3.26
C LEU A 79 -18.40 -13.16 3.51
N LEU A 80 -19.61 -12.88 3.99
CA LEU A 80 -20.65 -13.89 4.20
C LEU A 80 -21.02 -14.60 2.88
N PHE A 81 -21.23 -13.87 1.79
CA PHE A 81 -21.51 -14.46 0.48
C PHE A 81 -20.36 -15.35 -0.03
N THR A 82 -19.12 -15.02 0.35
CA THR A 82 -17.96 -15.85 0.01
C THR A 82 -17.93 -17.13 0.85
N GLN A 83 -18.25 -17.05 2.14
CA GLN A 83 -18.38 -18.22 3.03
C GLN A 83 -19.53 -19.14 2.59
N ASP A 84 -20.66 -18.59 2.15
CA ASP A 84 -21.80 -19.35 1.62
C ASP A 84 -21.44 -20.22 0.41
N ARG A 85 -20.37 -19.84 -0.31
CA ARG A 85 -19.77 -20.63 -1.39
C ARG A 85 -18.79 -21.70 -0.91
N GLN A 86 -18.81 -22.03 0.37
CA GLN A 86 -17.94 -23.03 1.00
C GLN A 86 -16.46 -22.65 1.02
N VAL A 87 -16.13 -21.35 0.93
CA VAL A 87 -14.76 -20.87 1.12
C VAL A 87 -14.51 -20.73 2.61
N GLN A 88 -13.56 -21.48 3.15
CA GLN A 88 -13.14 -21.36 4.54
C GLN A 88 -12.04 -20.31 4.66
N ILE A 89 -12.40 -19.10 5.13
CA ILE A 89 -11.47 -17.98 5.28
C ILE A 89 -10.68 -18.17 6.57
N THR A 90 -9.37 -18.34 6.48
CA THR A 90 -8.43 -18.50 7.61
C THR A 90 -7.55 -17.30 7.86
N GLY A 91 -7.50 -16.37 6.91
CA GLY A 91 -6.76 -15.11 7.00
C GLY A 91 -7.22 -14.12 5.94
N LEU A 92 -6.93 -12.84 6.19
CA LEU A 92 -7.20 -11.76 5.26
C LEU A 92 -5.95 -10.89 5.08
N ALA A 93 -5.62 -10.56 3.83
CA ALA A 93 -4.64 -9.54 3.47
C ALA A 93 -5.38 -8.30 2.97
N GLU A 94 -5.03 -7.12 3.49
CA GLU A 94 -5.79 -5.88 3.26
C GLU A 94 -4.95 -4.62 3.43
N ASP A 95 -5.39 -3.50 2.86
CA ASP A 95 -4.72 -2.19 2.95
C ASP A 95 -4.90 -1.48 4.31
N GLY A 96 -5.61 -2.08 5.25
CA GLY A 96 -5.87 -1.52 6.59
C GLY A 96 -6.96 -0.44 6.61
N CYS A 97 -7.88 -0.45 5.65
CA CYS A 97 -9.01 0.47 5.61
C CYS A 97 -9.89 0.31 6.87
N THR A 98 -10.38 1.43 7.40
CA THR A 98 -11.12 1.47 8.68
C THR A 98 -12.33 0.49 8.75
N PRO A 99 -13.14 0.28 7.69
CA PRO A 99 -14.28 -0.64 7.75
C PRO A 99 -13.92 -2.12 7.92
N TYR A 100 -12.69 -2.51 7.59
CA TYR A 100 -12.32 -3.91 7.45
C TYR A 100 -12.41 -4.72 8.75
N ALA A 101 -11.88 -4.19 9.86
CA ALA A 101 -11.97 -4.87 11.15
C ALA A 101 -13.41 -5.02 11.65
N ALA A 102 -14.28 -4.05 11.36
CA ALA A 102 -15.69 -4.12 11.70
C ALA A 102 -16.43 -5.14 10.82
N SER A 103 -16.10 -5.23 9.53
CA SER A 103 -16.70 -6.19 8.60
C SER A 103 -16.37 -7.65 8.96
N CYS A 104 -15.17 -7.94 9.45
CA CYS A 104 -14.82 -9.26 9.96
C CYS A 104 -15.72 -9.66 11.12
N ARG A 105 -15.92 -8.74 12.08
CA ARG A 105 -16.85 -8.99 13.20
C ARG A 105 -18.29 -9.20 12.72
N ALA A 106 -18.76 -8.40 11.76
CA ALA A 106 -20.10 -8.54 11.18
C ALA A 106 -20.28 -9.89 10.47
N ALA A 107 -19.24 -10.40 9.83
CA ALA A 107 -19.24 -11.72 9.19
C ALA A 107 -18.94 -12.88 10.16
N GLY A 108 -18.74 -12.61 11.45
CA GLY A 108 -18.41 -13.66 12.43
C GLY A 108 -17.02 -14.28 12.20
N LEU A 109 -16.12 -13.55 11.55
CA LEU A 109 -14.75 -14.01 11.28
C LEU A 109 -13.83 -13.54 12.40
N ASP A 110 -13.20 -14.52 13.06
CA ASP A 110 -12.05 -14.33 13.97
C ASP A 110 -10.83 -14.93 13.27
N THR A 111 -10.14 -14.13 12.47
CA THR A 111 -9.07 -14.60 11.61
C THR A 111 -7.88 -13.63 11.62
N ALA A 112 -6.69 -14.17 11.30
CA ALA A 112 -5.49 -13.37 11.18
C ALA A 112 -5.64 -12.34 10.07
N ILE A 113 -5.22 -11.10 10.36
CA ILE A 113 -5.21 -10.00 9.40
C ILE A 113 -3.77 -9.63 9.13
N GLN A 114 -3.39 -9.68 7.85
CA GLN A 114 -2.14 -9.15 7.33
C GLN A 114 -2.42 -7.79 6.70
N LYS A 115 -1.84 -6.75 7.25
CA LYS A 115 -1.89 -5.44 6.59
C LYS A 115 -0.93 -5.38 5.42
N ASP A 116 -1.41 -4.81 4.33
CA ASP A 116 -0.57 -4.51 3.16
C ASP A 116 0.55 -3.53 3.53
N VAL A 117 1.74 -3.84 3.06
CA VAL A 117 2.93 -3.01 3.26
C VAL A 117 3.22 -2.11 2.06
N TRP A 118 2.61 -2.38 0.91
CA TRP A 118 2.86 -1.63 -0.32
C TRP A 118 2.39 -0.17 -0.23
N HIS A 119 1.17 0.06 0.27
CA HIS A 119 0.62 1.41 0.40
C HIS A 119 1.46 2.31 1.31
N PRO A 120 1.85 1.89 2.53
CA PRO A 120 2.77 2.67 3.36
C PRO A 120 4.11 2.98 2.70
N LEU A 121 4.67 2.02 1.95
CA LEU A 121 5.92 2.22 1.21
C LEU A 121 5.73 3.18 0.02
N ALA A 122 4.60 3.10 -0.68
CA ALA A 122 4.23 4.04 -1.73
C ALA A 122 4.03 5.47 -1.18
N ASP A 123 3.37 5.61 -0.03
CA ASP A 123 3.21 6.87 0.70
C ASP A 123 4.57 7.47 1.08
N THR A 124 5.50 6.64 1.57
CA THR A 124 6.86 7.07 1.85
C THR A 124 7.54 7.61 0.58
N GLY A 125 7.36 6.93 -0.55
CA GLY A 125 7.84 7.40 -1.86
C GLY A 125 7.21 8.74 -2.28
N GLN A 126 5.94 8.98 -1.96
CA GLN A 126 5.28 10.26 -2.23
C GLN A 126 5.87 11.38 -1.37
N VAL A 127 6.08 11.14 -0.07
CA VAL A 127 6.71 12.13 0.82
C VAL A 127 8.13 12.48 0.38
N ILE A 128 8.93 11.51 -0.08
CA ILE A 128 10.23 11.77 -0.69
C ILE A 128 10.10 12.77 -1.84
N ARG A 129 9.22 12.50 -2.81
CA ARG A 129 9.01 13.40 -3.95
C ARG A 129 8.57 14.80 -3.53
N ASP A 130 7.77 14.91 -2.47
CA ASP A 130 7.29 16.20 -1.98
C ASP A 130 8.42 17.01 -1.34
N VAL A 131 9.26 16.39 -0.51
CA VAL A 131 10.44 17.03 0.10
C VAL A 131 11.44 17.43 -0.99
N GLU A 132 11.66 16.60 -2.02
CA GLU A 132 12.52 16.95 -3.15
C GLU A 132 11.99 18.14 -3.96
N ARG A 133 10.66 18.21 -4.18
CA ARG A 133 10.06 19.38 -4.84
C ARG A 133 10.25 20.65 -4.01
N GLU A 134 10.19 20.57 -2.70
CA GLU A 134 10.49 21.70 -1.82
C GLU A 134 11.95 22.10 -1.95
N GLY A 135 12.89 21.16 -1.96
CA GLY A 135 14.30 21.38 -2.21
C GLY A 135 14.57 22.05 -3.58
N LEU A 136 13.94 21.55 -4.65
CA LEU A 136 14.05 22.16 -5.98
C LEU A 136 13.54 23.60 -6.02
N ARG A 137 12.42 23.90 -5.32
CA ARG A 137 11.92 25.28 -5.22
C ARG A 137 12.89 26.18 -4.46
N ALA A 138 13.48 25.70 -3.38
CA ALA A 138 14.50 26.41 -2.63
C ALA A 138 15.76 26.66 -3.48
N MET A 139 16.23 25.68 -4.26
CA MET A 139 17.33 25.85 -5.22
C MET A 139 17.04 26.95 -6.25
N MET A 140 15.84 26.97 -6.81
CA MET A 140 15.43 28.02 -7.75
C MET A 140 15.37 29.40 -7.10
N ALA A 141 14.99 29.47 -5.83
CA ALA A 141 15.01 30.73 -5.07
C ALA A 141 16.45 31.18 -4.80
N ALA A 142 17.34 30.27 -4.38
CA ALA A 142 18.76 30.57 -4.19
C ALA A 142 19.44 31.08 -5.47
N ASP A 143 19.20 30.46 -6.62
CA ASP A 143 19.71 30.90 -7.94
C ASP A 143 19.23 32.33 -8.30
N LYS A 144 17.95 32.65 -8.01
CA LYS A 144 17.44 34.02 -8.23
C LYS A 144 18.12 35.05 -7.35
N LEU A 145 18.35 34.71 -6.06
CA LEU A 145 19.03 35.57 -5.12
C LEU A 145 20.52 35.75 -5.51
N GLU A 146 21.19 34.69 -5.90
CA GLU A 146 22.56 34.73 -6.39
C GLU A 146 22.72 35.65 -7.63
N LYS A 147 21.81 35.52 -8.63
CA LYS A 147 21.79 36.39 -9.81
C LYS A 147 21.55 37.85 -9.45
N ARG A 148 20.74 38.12 -8.41
CA ARG A 148 20.54 39.49 -7.89
C ARG A 148 21.82 40.02 -7.25
N LEU A 149 22.47 39.23 -6.40
CA LEU A 149 23.73 39.57 -5.72
C LEU A 149 24.85 39.85 -6.73
N ARG A 150 24.98 39.06 -7.79
CA ARG A 150 25.96 39.28 -8.88
C ARG A 150 25.76 40.62 -9.61
N ARG A 151 24.49 41.12 -9.70
CA ARG A 151 24.18 42.40 -10.34
C ARG A 151 24.32 43.59 -9.39
N HIS A 152 23.89 43.40 -8.16
CA HIS A 152 23.89 44.43 -7.14
C HIS A 152 24.04 43.78 -5.76
N TRP A 153 25.23 43.87 -5.21
CA TRP A 153 25.51 43.30 -3.90
C TRP A 153 24.75 44.06 -2.82
N ASN A 154 24.12 43.33 -1.90
CA ASN A 154 23.34 43.85 -0.78
C ASN A 154 23.39 42.85 0.37
N GLU A 155 23.72 43.31 1.58
CA GLU A 155 23.91 42.49 2.76
C GLU A 155 22.62 41.70 3.14
N ALA A 156 21.46 42.36 3.09
CA ALA A 156 20.19 41.70 3.39
C ALA A 156 19.85 40.57 2.39
N THR A 157 20.09 40.79 1.08
CA THR A 157 19.93 39.77 0.06
C THR A 157 20.95 38.63 0.23
N PHE A 158 22.17 38.94 0.69
CA PHE A 158 23.16 37.92 0.97
C PHE A 158 22.74 37.05 2.17
N ALA A 159 22.27 37.65 3.25
CA ALA A 159 21.74 36.91 4.40
C ALA A 159 20.56 36.02 4.00
N GLU A 160 19.63 36.53 3.18
CA GLU A 160 18.53 35.74 2.65
C GLU A 160 19.03 34.55 1.80
N TRP A 161 20.02 34.78 0.94
CA TRP A 161 20.62 33.73 0.10
C TRP A 161 21.26 32.62 0.95
N VAL A 162 21.99 32.98 2.02
CA VAL A 162 22.58 32.01 2.95
C VAL A 162 21.51 31.15 3.57
N LEU A 163 20.44 31.72 4.12
CA LEU A 163 19.32 30.97 4.73
C LEU A 163 18.65 30.04 3.74
N VAL A 164 18.40 30.48 2.52
CA VAL A 164 17.77 29.63 1.49
C VAL A 164 18.71 28.50 1.06
N THR A 165 20.03 28.74 1.00
CA THR A 165 21.01 27.72 0.66
C THR A 165 21.09 26.65 1.76
N GLU A 166 21.09 27.06 3.03
CA GLU A 166 21.02 26.12 4.16
C GLU A 166 19.74 25.28 4.13
N GLN A 167 18.61 25.89 3.76
CA GLN A 167 17.35 25.17 3.59
C GLN A 167 17.43 24.12 2.45
N VAL A 168 18.11 24.44 1.34
CA VAL A 168 18.35 23.48 0.25
C VAL A 168 19.11 22.27 0.76
N ASP A 169 20.21 22.50 1.47
CA ASP A 169 21.07 21.43 1.99
C ASP A 169 20.32 20.55 2.99
N ASP A 170 19.52 21.15 3.87
CA ASP A 170 18.67 20.40 4.81
C ASP A 170 17.64 19.53 4.08
N LEU A 171 16.87 20.09 3.13
CA LEU A 171 15.85 19.37 2.39
C LEU A 171 16.41 18.21 1.57
N LEU A 172 17.55 18.42 0.89
CA LEU A 172 18.23 17.36 0.13
C LEU A 172 18.77 16.27 1.04
N THR A 173 19.33 16.65 2.19
CA THR A 173 19.81 15.71 3.19
C THR A 173 18.65 14.88 3.74
N GLN A 174 17.54 15.51 4.09
CA GLN A 174 16.36 14.81 4.61
C GLN A 174 15.74 13.87 3.57
N SER A 175 15.62 14.30 2.30
CA SER A 175 15.10 13.43 1.25
C SER A 175 16.00 12.20 1.01
N SER A 176 17.32 12.39 1.01
CA SER A 176 18.29 11.30 0.84
C SER A 176 18.23 10.30 2.00
N ARG A 177 18.14 10.80 3.24
CA ARG A 177 17.98 9.96 4.43
C ARG A 177 16.64 9.19 4.39
N LEU A 178 15.56 9.85 3.99
CA LEU A 178 14.26 9.20 3.88
C LEU A 178 14.25 8.10 2.80
N ARG A 179 14.96 8.29 1.67
CA ARG A 179 15.15 7.24 0.67
C ARG A 179 15.83 6.01 1.26
N PHE A 180 16.93 6.22 1.98
CA PHE A 180 17.66 5.14 2.65
C PHE A 180 16.75 4.38 3.63
N TRP A 181 16.01 5.10 4.47
CA TRP A 181 15.13 4.47 5.45
C TRP A 181 13.92 3.79 4.82
N ARG A 182 13.40 4.29 3.69
CA ARG A 182 12.39 3.57 2.91
C ARG A 182 12.92 2.22 2.42
N ASP A 183 14.15 2.16 1.96
CA ASP A 183 14.75 0.92 1.50
C ASP A 183 14.97 -0.05 2.68
N CYS A 184 15.30 0.47 3.86
CA CYS A 184 15.35 -0.31 5.09
C CYS A 184 13.96 -0.81 5.54
N LEU A 185 12.89 -0.01 5.38
CA LEU A 185 11.52 -0.45 5.62
C LEU A 185 11.14 -1.59 4.68
N TRP A 186 11.48 -1.45 3.39
CA TRP A 186 11.26 -2.50 2.41
C TRP A 186 11.97 -3.79 2.82
N ASP A 187 13.24 -3.70 3.18
CA ASP A 187 14.01 -4.86 3.65
C ASP A 187 13.42 -5.48 4.94
N ALA A 188 12.89 -4.65 5.85
CA ALA A 188 12.28 -5.11 7.10
C ALA A 188 10.99 -5.93 6.89
N VAL A 189 10.27 -5.73 5.79
CA VAL A 189 9.03 -6.46 5.48
C VAL A 189 9.25 -7.57 4.44
N GLU A 190 10.45 -7.77 3.95
CA GLU A 190 10.76 -8.82 3.00
C GLU A 190 10.69 -10.20 3.65
N VAL A 191 9.91 -11.10 3.04
CA VAL A 191 9.60 -12.44 3.58
C VAL A 191 10.76 -13.40 3.41
N VAL A 192 11.51 -13.26 2.31
CA VAL A 192 12.55 -14.20 1.90
C VAL A 192 13.91 -13.53 1.92
N ASP A 193 14.87 -14.19 2.54
CA ASP A 193 16.26 -13.90 2.26
C ASP A 193 16.61 -14.43 0.86
N ARG A 194 16.63 -13.50 -0.11
CA ARG A 194 16.91 -13.85 -1.53
C ARG A 194 18.28 -14.46 -1.75
N ARG A 195 19.23 -14.24 -0.83
CA ARG A 195 20.59 -14.80 -0.92
C ARG A 195 20.63 -16.27 -0.48
N ARG A 196 19.80 -16.61 0.52
CA ARG A 196 19.73 -17.94 1.11
C ARG A 196 18.60 -18.78 0.54
N GLY A 197 17.56 -18.13 -0.05
CA GLY A 197 16.35 -18.82 -0.49
C GLY A 197 15.48 -19.31 0.68
N GLU A 198 15.66 -18.74 1.86
CA GLU A 198 14.98 -19.14 3.10
C GLU A 198 14.01 -18.04 3.56
N ILE A 199 12.97 -18.45 4.27
CA ILE A 199 12.08 -17.49 4.96
C ILE A 199 12.88 -16.80 6.05
N ARG A 200 12.77 -15.49 6.13
CA ARG A 200 13.46 -14.68 7.13
C ARG A 200 12.94 -14.98 8.53
N ASP A 201 13.84 -14.95 9.50
CA ASP A 201 13.47 -14.98 10.90
C ASP A 201 12.69 -13.72 11.29
N ARG A 202 11.50 -13.90 11.88
CA ARG A 202 10.65 -12.81 12.39
C ARG A 202 11.40 -11.85 13.31
N ALA A 203 12.31 -12.36 14.15
CA ALA A 203 13.09 -11.53 15.06
C ALA A 203 14.01 -10.55 14.32
N ILE A 204 14.58 -10.96 13.17
CA ILE A 204 15.42 -10.11 12.33
C ILE A 204 14.56 -9.00 11.69
N ASN A 205 13.43 -9.36 11.12
CA ASN A 205 12.51 -8.40 10.49
C ASN A 205 11.97 -7.40 11.53
N GLN A 206 11.60 -7.88 12.73
CA GLN A 206 11.13 -7.04 13.82
C GLN A 206 12.22 -6.06 14.29
N TRP A 207 13.45 -6.52 14.39
CA TRP A 207 14.58 -5.66 14.76
C TRP A 207 14.82 -4.59 13.70
N LEU A 208 14.88 -4.95 12.40
CA LEU A 208 15.04 -4.02 11.29
C LEU A 208 13.93 -2.97 11.27
N LEU A 209 12.68 -3.39 11.43
CA LEU A 209 11.54 -2.49 11.48
C LEU A 209 11.66 -1.51 12.66
N THR A 210 12.00 -2.01 13.84
CA THR A 210 12.13 -1.20 15.06
C THR A 210 13.22 -0.15 14.92
N GLU A 211 14.42 -0.52 14.44
CA GLU A 211 15.52 0.42 14.26
C GLU A 211 15.24 1.44 13.15
N THR A 212 14.60 1.01 12.06
CA THR A 212 14.19 1.92 10.98
C THR A 212 13.16 2.95 11.48
N MET A 213 12.14 2.51 12.19
CA MET A 213 11.12 3.42 12.75
C MET A 213 11.73 4.39 13.77
N LYS A 214 12.65 3.93 14.60
CA LYS A 214 13.41 4.77 15.54
C LYS A 214 14.20 5.86 14.82
N ALA A 215 14.85 5.54 13.72
CA ALA A 215 15.60 6.49 12.92
C ALA A 215 14.71 7.50 12.18
N LEU A 216 13.57 7.05 11.66
CA LEU A 216 12.57 7.92 11.02
C LEU A 216 11.98 8.94 12.00
N ARG A 217 11.72 8.55 13.25
CA ARG A 217 11.23 9.47 14.31
C ARG A 217 12.23 10.61 14.64
N GLN A 218 13.52 10.43 14.33
CA GLN A 218 14.55 11.46 14.54
C GLN A 218 14.62 12.49 13.40
N MET A 219 13.89 12.29 12.31
CA MET A 219 13.86 13.22 11.20
C MET A 219 12.92 14.39 11.53
N SER A 220 13.36 15.62 11.25
CA SER A 220 12.67 16.84 11.72
C SER A 220 11.63 17.41 10.74
N HIS A 221 11.62 16.96 9.47
CA HIS A 221 10.72 17.52 8.46
C HIS A 221 9.23 17.24 8.77
N PRO A 222 8.32 18.25 8.76
CA PRO A 222 6.93 18.06 9.19
C PRO A 222 6.15 17.00 8.42
N ARG A 223 6.40 16.86 7.10
CA ARG A 223 5.77 15.81 6.30
C ARG A 223 6.26 14.41 6.67
N ILE A 224 7.54 14.31 7.04
CA ILE A 224 8.12 13.04 7.48
C ILE A 224 7.55 12.68 8.85
N GLN A 225 7.38 13.61 9.75
CA GLN A 225 6.75 13.37 11.06
C GLN A 225 5.31 12.83 10.92
N LYS A 226 4.50 13.45 10.05
CA LYS A 226 3.14 12.94 9.75
C LYS A 226 3.15 11.56 9.09
N LEU A 227 4.14 11.25 8.28
CA LEU A 227 4.31 9.92 7.73
C LEU A 227 4.62 8.92 8.84
N VAL A 228 5.57 9.25 9.73
CA VAL A 228 5.98 8.37 10.84
C VAL A 228 4.80 8.05 11.77
N GLU A 229 3.95 9.03 12.10
CA GLU A 229 2.73 8.81 12.89
C GLU A 229 1.84 7.74 12.25
N ARG A 230 1.60 7.83 10.92
CA ARG A 230 0.81 6.82 10.19
C ARG A 230 1.50 5.45 10.14
N LEU A 231 2.80 5.42 9.91
CA LEU A 231 3.57 4.17 9.89
C LEU A 231 3.55 3.50 11.27
N ASP A 232 3.62 4.25 12.35
CA ASP A 232 3.54 3.73 13.73
C ASP A 232 2.19 3.05 13.99
N GLU A 233 1.09 3.64 13.53
CA GLU A 233 -0.26 3.07 13.67
C GLU A 233 -0.44 1.76 12.87
N GLN A 234 0.25 1.61 11.74
CA GLN A 234 0.06 0.50 10.82
C GLN A 234 1.06 -0.64 11.02
N SER A 235 2.27 -0.33 11.49
CA SER A 235 3.40 -1.28 11.49
C SER A 235 3.26 -2.46 12.43
N ALA A 236 2.35 -2.42 13.39
CA ALA A 236 2.13 -3.49 14.36
C ALA A 236 1.78 -4.84 13.68
N ASP A 237 1.03 -4.77 12.57
CA ASP A 237 0.49 -5.95 11.88
C ASP A 237 1.27 -6.30 10.59
N TRP A 238 2.35 -5.58 10.28
CA TRP A 238 3.09 -5.80 9.02
C TRP A 238 3.83 -7.15 8.96
N LEU A 239 4.10 -7.75 10.11
CA LEU A 239 4.81 -9.03 10.20
C LEU A 239 3.91 -10.21 10.59
N THR A 240 2.58 -10.02 10.57
CA THR A 240 1.61 -11.07 10.95
C THR A 240 1.75 -12.31 10.07
N PHE A 241 2.09 -12.15 8.79
CA PHE A 241 2.33 -13.27 7.89
C PHE A 241 3.45 -14.21 8.38
N LEU A 242 4.46 -13.71 9.09
CA LEU A 242 5.54 -14.53 9.63
C LEU A 242 5.06 -15.42 10.79
N ASP A 243 4.00 -15.05 11.47
CA ASP A 243 3.40 -15.86 12.55
C ASP A 243 2.57 -17.03 11.97
N SER A 244 1.96 -16.82 10.80
CA SER A 244 1.17 -17.84 10.11
C SER A 244 2.00 -18.79 9.23
N LEU A 245 3.28 -18.49 9.01
CA LEU A 245 4.22 -19.28 8.21
C LEU A 245 4.78 -20.54 8.91
N ALA A 246 4.25 -20.95 10.04
CA ALA A 246 4.53 -22.29 10.61
C ALA A 246 4.17 -23.44 9.65
N THR A 247 3.36 -23.14 8.61
CA THR A 247 3.10 -24.03 7.49
C THR A 247 4.07 -23.67 6.35
N PRO A 248 4.82 -24.62 5.77
CA PRO A 248 5.70 -24.32 4.65
C PRO A 248 4.91 -23.68 3.50
N LEU A 249 5.14 -22.40 3.27
CA LEU A 249 4.62 -21.75 2.08
C LEU A 249 5.28 -22.38 0.86
N ALA A 250 4.50 -22.73 -0.15
CA ALA A 250 5.06 -23.06 -1.44
C ALA A 250 5.86 -21.85 -1.97
N GLU A 251 6.96 -22.09 -2.64
CA GLU A 251 7.95 -21.09 -3.09
C GLU A 251 7.32 -19.87 -3.81
N TRP A 252 6.17 -20.07 -4.45
CA TRP A 252 5.43 -19.03 -5.17
C TRP A 252 4.55 -18.15 -4.24
N GLN A 253 4.08 -18.63 -3.07
CA GLN A 253 3.37 -17.81 -2.07
C GLN A 253 4.25 -16.66 -1.57
N VAL A 254 5.52 -16.89 -1.57
CA VAL A 254 6.55 -15.92 -1.19
C VAL A 254 6.76 -14.83 -2.25
N ARG A 255 6.40 -15.09 -3.50
CA ARG A 255 6.56 -14.15 -4.62
C ARG A 255 5.41 -13.16 -4.78
N LEU A 256 4.29 -13.38 -4.08
CA LEU A 256 3.08 -12.56 -4.16
C LEU A 256 2.90 -11.59 -2.98
N VAL A 257 3.81 -11.59 -2.01
CA VAL A 257 3.83 -10.69 -0.86
C VAL A 257 4.77 -9.51 -1.07
#